data_3a4778d97a3c38ad7168d1f6c4a03478
#
_entry.id   3a4778d97a3c38ad7168d1f6c4a03478
#
_cell.length_a   1.000
_cell.length_b   1.000
_cell.length_c   1.000
_cell.angle_alpha   90.00
_cell.angle_beta   90.00
_cell.angle_gamma   90.00
#
_symmetry.space_group_name_H-M   'P 1'
#
loop_
_entity.id
_entity.type
_entity.pdbx_description
1 polymer ?
#
loop_
_entity_poly.entity_id
_entity_poly.type
_entity_poly.pdbx_seq_one_letter_code
_entity_poly.pdbx_strand_id
1 'polypeptide(L)'
;MFLLKTQHFNKNLIIKGLITACLLSSFIYLSYFGFEIKLINTLFGLYGIYLLLTIPRISLFYAGFFTGIFWCYWMSVSLQYYDITYIAPFLLLGIGLVFGTIFALFAVINKLSFRILMIFGFLFISPFGFNWLKLELIFIDSYLSTTKFAFFLILISLYLVIKLKRLKVLAILPLLFAFHSQKGEFIDTPKAKIYMPQMYINQDLKWDKEYLKTLNDENFKQIFDAIDKGYTLVVLPETAFSVALNKYPSLNNMLLELSNKIDIVTGALYVEDNQIFNASYFYSKIVSL
;
A
#
# COMPACT_ATOMS: atom_id res chain seq x y z
N MET A 1 -0.47 20.53 42.61
CA MET A 1 -1.66 20.08 41.90
C MET A 1 -1.73 20.84 40.58
N PHE A 2 -1.07 20.30 39.56
CA PHE A 2 -1.05 20.90 38.20
C PHE A 2 -2.40 20.59 37.55
N LEU A 3 -3.28 21.58 37.50
CA LEU A 3 -4.47 21.53 36.65
C LEU A 3 -3.98 21.52 35.20
N LEU A 4 -4.02 20.32 34.58
CA LEU A 4 -3.91 20.15 33.14
C LEU A 4 -5.03 20.97 32.50
N LYS A 5 -4.65 22.17 32.01
CA LYS A 5 -5.55 23.08 31.31
C LYS A 5 -6.18 22.29 30.12
N THR A 6 -7.50 22.22 30.10
CA THR A 6 -8.38 21.50 29.15
C THR A 6 -8.23 21.93 27.68
N GLN A 7 -7.07 22.44 27.26
CA GLN A 7 -6.79 22.88 25.88
C GLN A 7 -6.62 21.71 24.88
N HIS A 8 -6.37 20.48 25.37
CA HIS A 8 -6.08 19.33 24.49
C HIS A 8 -7.32 18.78 23.80
N PHE A 9 -8.51 18.90 24.40
CA PHE A 9 -9.79 18.43 23.86
C PHE A 9 -10.63 19.54 23.22
N ASN A 10 -10.01 20.57 22.66
CA ASN A 10 -10.74 21.59 21.94
C ASN A 10 -11.28 20.99 20.62
N LYS A 11 -12.61 20.96 20.47
CA LYS A 11 -13.32 20.45 19.28
C LYS A 11 -12.74 20.96 17.97
N ASN A 12 -12.36 22.24 17.92
CA ASN A 12 -11.78 22.84 16.71
C ASN A 12 -10.41 22.27 16.34
N LEU A 13 -9.61 21.82 17.32
CA LEU A 13 -8.30 21.21 17.07
C LEU A 13 -8.45 19.79 16.52
N ILE A 14 -9.41 19.04 17.06
CA ILE A 14 -9.74 17.69 16.58
C ILE A 14 -10.28 17.77 15.15
N ILE A 15 -11.23 18.67 14.87
CA ILE A 15 -11.81 18.85 13.53
C ILE A 15 -10.73 19.22 12.51
N LYS A 16 -9.80 20.13 12.83
CA LYS A 16 -8.68 20.45 11.93
C LYS A 16 -7.81 19.21 11.64
N GLY A 17 -7.54 18.40 12.66
CA GLY A 17 -6.83 17.15 12.49
C GLY A 17 -7.58 16.17 11.59
N LEU A 18 -8.87 15.97 11.84
CA LEU A 18 -9.72 15.07 11.06
C LEU A 18 -9.82 15.50 9.59
N ILE A 19 -10.06 16.79 9.32
CA ILE A 19 -10.09 17.30 7.94
C ILE A 19 -8.75 17.04 7.24
N THR A 20 -7.63 17.29 7.94
CA THR A 20 -6.31 17.01 7.38
C THR A 20 -6.14 15.54 7.06
N ALA A 21 -6.55 14.64 7.95
CA ALA A 21 -6.48 13.21 7.73
C ALA A 21 -7.36 12.76 6.55
N CYS A 22 -8.57 13.29 6.42
CA CYS A 22 -9.46 13.01 5.28
C CYS A 22 -8.80 13.40 3.95
N LEU A 23 -8.16 14.57 3.90
CA LEU A 23 -7.47 15.05 2.69
C LEU A 23 -6.24 14.21 2.36
N LEU A 24 -5.45 13.83 3.38
CA LEU A 24 -4.26 12.98 3.20
C LEU A 24 -4.62 11.54 2.79
N SER A 25 -5.83 11.09 3.13
CA SER A 25 -6.30 9.73 2.84
C SER A 25 -7.21 9.67 1.60
N SER A 26 -7.55 10.81 1.00
CA SER A 26 -8.52 10.90 -0.10
C SER A 26 -8.16 10.04 -1.30
N PHE A 27 -6.87 9.93 -1.64
CA PHE A 27 -6.39 9.13 -2.77
C PHE A 27 -6.77 7.65 -2.63
N ILE A 28 -6.76 7.07 -1.42
CA ILE A 28 -7.16 5.68 -1.17
C ILE A 28 -8.65 5.49 -1.42
N TYR A 29 -9.48 6.36 -0.83
CA TYR A 29 -10.93 6.21 -0.87
C TYR A 29 -11.52 6.60 -2.22
N LEU A 30 -10.97 7.63 -2.88
CA LEU A 30 -11.41 8.01 -4.22
C LEU A 30 -11.10 6.90 -5.22
N SER A 31 -9.91 6.31 -5.18
CA SER A 31 -9.57 5.16 -6.02
C SER A 31 -10.45 3.94 -5.70
N TYR A 32 -10.72 3.65 -4.43
CA TYR A 32 -11.62 2.55 -4.04
C TYR A 32 -13.03 2.69 -4.62
N PHE A 33 -13.56 3.93 -4.70
CA PHE A 33 -14.87 4.22 -5.29
C PHE A 33 -14.83 4.45 -6.81
N GLY A 34 -13.68 4.26 -7.46
CA GLY A 34 -13.50 4.45 -8.90
C GLY A 34 -13.47 5.93 -9.36
N PHE A 35 -13.24 6.88 -8.44
CA PHE A 35 -13.13 8.31 -8.77
C PHE A 35 -11.67 8.70 -9.01
N GLU A 36 -11.12 8.33 -10.16
CA GLU A 36 -9.72 8.64 -10.55
C GLU A 36 -9.59 10.02 -11.20
N ILE A 37 -10.08 11.07 -10.52
CA ILE A 37 -10.03 12.45 -11.04
C ILE A 37 -8.72 13.10 -10.60
N LYS A 38 -7.72 13.12 -11.49
CA LYS A 38 -6.37 13.66 -11.23
C LYS A 38 -6.36 15.06 -10.62
N LEU A 39 -7.27 15.93 -11.08
CA LEU A 39 -7.36 17.30 -10.54
C LEU A 39 -7.75 17.32 -9.07
N ILE A 40 -8.74 16.52 -8.69
CA ILE A 40 -9.22 16.43 -7.29
C ILE A 40 -8.11 15.87 -6.41
N ASN A 41 -7.46 14.78 -6.80
CA ASN A 41 -6.35 14.19 -6.07
C ASN A 41 -5.18 15.18 -5.91
N THR A 42 -4.87 15.96 -6.96
CA THR A 42 -3.84 17.02 -6.88
C THR A 42 -4.20 18.08 -5.85
N LEU A 43 -5.42 18.61 -5.90
CA LEU A 43 -5.88 19.67 -5.00
C LEU A 43 -5.98 19.18 -3.55
N PHE A 44 -6.51 18.00 -3.32
CA PHE A 44 -6.65 17.42 -1.98
C PHE A 44 -5.28 17.09 -1.38
N GLY A 45 -4.38 16.52 -2.17
CA GLY A 45 -3.01 16.25 -1.74
C GLY A 45 -2.26 17.54 -1.37
N LEU A 46 -2.28 18.56 -2.23
CA LEU A 46 -1.66 19.85 -1.97
C LEU A 46 -2.24 20.54 -0.73
N TYR A 47 -3.56 20.54 -0.58
CA TYR A 47 -4.21 21.15 0.57
C TYR A 47 -3.98 20.36 1.85
N GLY A 48 -3.96 19.02 1.79
CA GLY A 48 -3.61 18.15 2.91
C GLY A 48 -2.19 18.43 3.43
N ILE A 49 -1.21 18.50 2.54
CA ILE A 49 0.18 18.85 2.92
C ILE A 49 0.28 20.30 3.43
N TYR A 50 -0.44 21.25 2.80
CA TYR A 50 -0.51 22.62 3.31
C TYR A 50 -1.01 22.68 4.75
N LEU A 51 -2.05 21.92 5.10
CA LEU A 51 -2.55 21.81 6.46
C LEU A 51 -1.50 21.18 7.40
N LEU A 52 -0.81 20.11 6.98
CA LEU A 52 0.30 19.55 7.76
C LEU A 52 1.36 20.60 8.12
N LEU A 53 1.62 21.55 7.22
CA LEU A 53 2.60 22.60 7.45
C LEU A 53 2.09 23.74 8.33
N THR A 54 0.77 23.95 8.46
CA THR A 54 0.19 25.16 9.04
C THR A 54 -0.60 24.95 10.33
N ILE A 55 -1.23 23.76 10.52
CA ILE A 55 -2.06 23.51 11.71
C ILE A 55 -1.22 23.41 13.00
N PRO A 56 -1.82 23.67 14.18
CA PRO A 56 -1.14 23.55 15.48
C PRO A 56 -0.65 22.12 15.76
N ARG A 57 0.40 21.98 16.59
CA ARG A 57 0.98 20.69 16.96
C ARG A 57 -0.05 19.68 17.49
N ILE A 58 -1.00 20.14 18.32
CA ILE A 58 -2.06 19.26 18.85
C ILE A 58 -2.96 18.74 17.72
N SER A 59 -3.31 19.60 16.75
CA SER A 59 -4.06 19.18 15.57
C SER A 59 -3.27 18.20 14.69
N LEU A 60 -1.93 18.33 14.64
CA LEU A 60 -1.07 17.36 13.93
C LEU A 60 -1.15 15.98 14.57
N PHE A 61 -1.18 15.90 15.91
CA PHE A 61 -1.40 14.63 16.58
C PHE A 61 -2.70 13.97 16.12
N TYR A 62 -3.81 14.71 16.13
CA TYR A 62 -5.09 14.20 15.64
C TYR A 62 -5.07 13.87 14.14
N ALA A 63 -4.38 14.68 13.32
CA ALA A 63 -4.21 14.38 11.90
C ALA A 63 -3.51 13.05 11.71
N GLY A 64 -2.39 12.82 12.38
CA GLY A 64 -1.69 11.54 12.32
C GLY A 64 -2.54 10.40 12.86
N PHE A 65 -3.19 10.58 14.00
CA PHE A 65 -4.05 9.58 14.62
C PHE A 65 -5.13 9.06 13.64
N PHE A 66 -5.88 9.97 13.04
CA PHE A 66 -6.91 9.58 12.07
C PHE A 66 -6.32 9.07 10.76
N THR A 67 -5.19 9.65 10.27
CA THR A 67 -4.51 9.13 9.06
C THR A 67 -4.06 7.69 9.27
N GLY A 68 -3.47 7.37 10.42
CA GLY A 68 -3.06 6.01 10.76
C GLY A 68 -4.24 5.04 10.71
N ILE A 69 -5.38 5.41 11.29
CA ILE A 69 -6.60 4.59 11.23
C ILE A 69 -7.08 4.43 9.79
N PHE A 70 -7.17 5.51 9.01
CA PHE A 70 -7.68 5.48 7.64
C PHE A 70 -6.79 4.69 6.68
N TRP A 71 -5.47 4.71 6.87
CA TRP A 71 -4.54 3.99 6.01
C TRP A 71 -4.37 2.51 6.39
N CYS A 72 -4.59 2.17 7.65
CA CYS A 72 -4.26 0.85 8.17
C CYS A 72 -5.46 0.07 8.76
N TYR A 73 -6.70 0.58 8.61
CA TYR A 73 -7.90 -0.10 9.16
C TYR A 73 -8.04 -1.53 8.64
N TRP A 74 -7.63 -1.80 7.42
CA TRP A 74 -7.69 -3.11 6.78
C TRP A 74 -6.90 -4.18 7.55
N MET A 75 -5.86 -3.79 8.29
CA MET A 75 -5.10 -4.71 9.14
C MET A 75 -5.98 -5.33 10.24
N SER A 76 -6.99 -4.60 10.70
CA SER A 76 -7.92 -5.11 11.71
C SER A 76 -8.89 -6.16 11.15
N VAL A 77 -9.15 -6.12 9.84
CA VAL A 77 -10.02 -7.09 9.16
C VAL A 77 -9.37 -8.47 9.13
N SER A 78 -8.04 -8.56 9.05
CA SER A 78 -7.33 -9.84 9.07
C SER A 78 -7.47 -10.62 10.39
N LEU A 79 -7.81 -9.95 11.49
CA LEU A 79 -7.99 -10.59 12.81
C LEU A 79 -9.18 -11.56 12.84
N GLN A 80 -10.12 -11.44 11.91
CA GLN A 80 -11.24 -12.38 11.78
C GLN A 80 -10.78 -13.80 11.44
N TYR A 81 -9.67 -13.96 10.73
CA TYR A 81 -9.13 -15.28 10.35
C TYR A 81 -8.45 -16.01 11.51
N TYR A 82 -8.26 -15.32 12.64
CA TYR A 82 -7.63 -15.86 13.83
C TYR A 82 -8.58 -15.91 15.03
N ASP A 83 -9.90 -15.65 14.82
CA ASP A 83 -10.93 -15.58 15.86
C ASP A 83 -10.64 -14.59 16.99
N ILE A 84 -9.80 -13.56 16.72
CA ILE A 84 -9.40 -12.54 17.70
C ILE A 84 -9.90 -11.14 17.34
N THR A 85 -11.04 -11.03 16.68
CA THR A 85 -11.63 -9.77 16.21
C THR A 85 -11.84 -8.76 17.34
N TYR A 86 -12.02 -9.22 18.59
CA TYR A 86 -12.15 -8.36 19.77
C TYR A 86 -10.92 -7.49 20.05
N ILE A 87 -9.76 -7.81 19.49
CA ILE A 87 -8.52 -7.02 19.59
C ILE A 87 -8.50 -5.85 18.60
N ALA A 88 -9.35 -5.86 17.55
CA ALA A 88 -9.35 -4.85 16.50
C ALA A 88 -9.39 -3.39 17.00
N PRO A 89 -10.22 -3.00 17.99
CA PRO A 89 -10.23 -1.63 18.51
C PRO A 89 -8.89 -1.23 19.13
N PHE A 90 -8.21 -2.13 19.83
CA PHE A 90 -6.91 -1.87 20.46
C PHE A 90 -5.80 -1.75 19.40
N LEU A 91 -5.83 -2.57 18.35
CA LEU A 91 -4.91 -2.45 17.23
C LEU A 91 -5.03 -1.09 16.55
N LEU A 92 -6.26 -0.68 16.21
CA LEU A 92 -6.51 0.61 15.56
C LEU A 92 -6.13 1.79 16.47
N LEU A 93 -6.41 1.70 17.77
CA LEU A 93 -5.97 2.70 18.73
C LEU A 93 -4.44 2.81 18.77
N GLY A 94 -3.75 1.67 18.84
CA GLY A 94 -2.28 1.62 18.84
C GLY A 94 -1.68 2.24 17.57
N ILE A 95 -2.18 1.87 16.39
CA ILE A 95 -1.77 2.47 15.11
C ILE A 95 -2.01 3.98 15.12
N GLY A 96 -3.20 4.41 15.51
CA GLY A 96 -3.54 5.84 15.61
C GLY A 96 -2.58 6.60 16.54
N LEU A 97 -2.24 6.05 17.71
CA LEU A 97 -1.30 6.67 18.64
C LEU A 97 0.11 6.79 18.05
N VAL A 98 0.61 5.75 17.36
CA VAL A 98 1.91 5.77 16.70
C VAL A 98 1.97 6.86 15.63
N PHE A 99 1.02 6.88 14.70
CA PHE A 99 0.96 7.90 13.65
C PHE A 99 0.72 9.30 14.22
N GLY A 100 -0.14 9.43 15.23
CA GLY A 100 -0.36 10.68 15.94
C GLY A 100 0.92 11.25 16.55
N THR A 101 1.70 10.38 17.19
CA THR A 101 3.00 10.75 17.77
C THR A 101 3.99 11.18 16.68
N ILE A 102 4.10 10.45 15.59
CA ILE A 102 4.97 10.80 14.45
C ILE A 102 4.61 12.18 13.90
N PHE A 103 3.32 12.43 13.65
CA PHE A 103 2.90 13.73 13.11
C PHE A 103 3.12 14.88 14.12
N ALA A 104 2.94 14.63 15.40
CA ALA A 104 3.25 15.61 16.43
C ALA A 104 4.76 15.96 16.50
N LEU A 105 5.64 14.99 16.17
CA LEU A 105 7.08 15.20 16.09
C LEU A 105 7.47 16.14 14.94
N PHE A 106 6.69 16.21 13.84
CA PHE A 106 6.95 17.15 12.76
C PHE A 106 6.90 18.63 13.22
N ALA A 107 6.28 18.92 14.35
CA ALA A 107 6.15 20.25 14.91
C ALA A 107 6.73 20.38 16.34
N VAL A 108 7.71 19.57 16.69
CA VAL A 108 8.42 19.71 17.99
C VAL A 108 9.03 21.10 18.09
N ILE A 109 9.67 21.57 17.03
CA ILE A 109 10.10 22.95 16.89
C ILE A 109 9.06 23.68 16.03
N ASN A 110 8.43 24.73 16.57
CA ASN A 110 7.38 25.47 15.87
C ASN A 110 7.97 26.44 14.82
N LYS A 111 8.72 25.88 13.86
CA LYS A 111 9.27 26.59 12.69
C LYS A 111 8.88 25.86 11.42
N LEU A 112 8.40 26.60 10.42
CA LEU A 112 7.95 26.00 9.15
C LEU A 112 9.07 25.21 8.45
N SER A 113 10.29 25.75 8.41
CA SER A 113 11.44 25.07 7.81
C SER A 113 11.78 23.75 8.53
N PHE A 114 11.61 23.70 9.85
CA PHE A 114 11.82 22.48 10.62
C PHE A 114 10.74 21.42 10.29
N ARG A 115 9.47 21.83 10.18
CA ARG A 115 8.40 20.90 9.76
C ARG A 115 8.68 20.29 8.39
N ILE A 116 9.10 21.11 7.42
CA ILE A 116 9.46 20.63 6.08
C ILE A 116 10.59 19.63 6.16
N LEU A 117 11.65 19.94 6.92
CA LEU A 117 12.79 19.04 7.11
C LEU A 117 12.35 17.71 7.74
N MET A 118 11.51 17.74 8.77
CA MET A 118 11.02 16.54 9.44
C MET A 118 10.12 15.70 8.54
N ILE A 119 9.17 16.32 7.83
CA ILE A 119 8.28 15.63 6.90
C ILE A 119 9.09 14.99 5.77
N PHE A 120 10.04 15.73 5.17
CA PHE A 120 10.88 15.19 4.10
C PHE A 120 11.85 14.14 4.60
N GLY A 121 12.52 14.36 5.73
CA GLY A 121 13.44 13.42 6.33
C GLY A 121 12.78 12.11 6.71
N PHE A 122 11.51 12.16 7.11
CA PHE A 122 10.76 10.95 7.47
C PHE A 122 10.55 9.98 6.29
N LEU A 123 10.57 10.47 5.03
CA LEU A 123 10.49 9.61 3.85
C LEU A 123 11.68 8.65 3.68
N PHE A 124 12.76 8.88 4.40
CA PHE A 124 13.97 8.04 4.36
C PHE A 124 14.08 7.10 5.57
N ILE A 125 13.14 7.17 6.51
CA ILE A 125 13.11 6.34 7.70
C ILE A 125 12.18 5.16 7.44
N SER A 126 12.70 3.95 7.60
CA SER A 126 11.94 2.69 7.48
C SER A 126 12.13 1.89 8.77
N PRO A 127 11.33 2.15 9.81
CA PRO A 127 11.44 1.42 11.07
C PRO A 127 11.26 -0.09 10.81
N PHE A 128 12.18 -0.91 11.32
CA PHE A 128 12.16 -2.38 11.12
C PHE A 128 12.08 -2.83 9.66
N GLY A 129 12.58 -2.02 8.71
CA GLY A 129 12.50 -2.31 7.29
C GLY A 129 11.15 -2.02 6.63
N PHE A 130 10.16 -1.55 7.37
CA PHE A 130 8.82 -1.25 6.83
C PHE A 130 8.68 0.23 6.44
N ASN A 131 8.21 0.47 5.22
CA ASN A 131 7.90 1.80 4.68
C ASN A 131 6.40 2.12 4.84
N TRP A 132 5.94 2.26 6.06
CA TRP A 132 4.50 2.39 6.37
C TRP A 132 3.94 3.79 6.10
N LEU A 133 4.79 4.81 6.07
CA LEU A 133 4.38 6.19 5.89
C LEU A 133 5.14 6.82 4.73
N LYS A 134 4.63 6.64 3.53
CA LYS A 134 5.13 7.25 2.30
C LYS A 134 4.21 8.39 1.88
N LEU A 135 4.46 9.59 2.40
CA LEU A 135 3.62 10.76 2.13
C LEU A 135 3.63 11.18 0.66
N GLU A 136 4.66 10.84 -0.11
CA GLU A 136 4.70 11.07 -1.55
C GLU A 136 3.60 10.33 -2.31
N LEU A 137 3.08 9.21 -1.78
CA LEU A 137 2.00 8.43 -2.40
C LEU A 137 0.63 9.13 -2.35
N ILE A 138 0.49 10.20 -1.56
CA ILE A 138 -0.74 11.03 -1.56
C ILE A 138 -1.02 11.59 -2.97
N PHE A 139 0.01 11.72 -3.80
CA PHE A 139 -0.09 12.21 -5.18
C PHE A 139 -0.26 11.11 -6.23
N ILE A 140 -0.53 9.86 -5.81
CA ILE A 140 -0.94 8.81 -6.74
C ILE A 140 -2.22 9.26 -7.46
N ASP A 141 -2.37 8.92 -8.73
CA ASP A 141 -3.49 9.37 -9.58
C ASP A 141 -3.70 10.89 -9.61
N SER A 142 -2.61 11.66 -9.51
CA SER A 142 -2.60 13.12 -9.61
C SER A 142 -1.75 13.61 -10.80
N TYR A 143 -1.69 14.92 -10.98
CA TYR A 143 -0.78 15.55 -11.95
C TYR A 143 0.65 15.73 -11.42
N LEU A 144 0.93 15.33 -10.17
CA LEU A 144 2.24 15.45 -9.55
C LEU A 144 2.87 14.07 -9.37
N SER A 145 4.18 14.00 -9.56
CA SER A 145 4.94 12.76 -9.41
C SER A 145 5.03 12.30 -7.96
N THR A 146 5.01 10.99 -7.75
CA THR A 146 5.19 10.32 -6.45
C THR A 146 6.66 10.08 -6.09
N THR A 147 7.62 10.70 -6.81
CA THR A 147 9.03 10.60 -6.45
C THR A 147 9.37 11.48 -5.24
N LYS A 148 10.34 11.06 -4.43
CA LYS A 148 10.82 11.87 -3.30
C LYS A 148 11.28 13.26 -3.73
N PHE A 149 11.89 13.37 -4.92
CA PHE A 149 12.33 14.65 -5.48
C PHE A 149 11.13 15.56 -5.78
N ALA A 150 10.10 15.04 -6.45
CA ALA A 150 8.87 15.81 -6.70
C ALA A 150 8.19 16.23 -5.40
N PHE A 151 8.14 15.35 -4.40
CA PHE A 151 7.60 15.69 -3.09
C PHE A 151 8.38 16.81 -2.39
N PHE A 152 9.71 16.80 -2.51
CA PHE A 152 10.55 17.91 -2.04
C PHE A 152 10.18 19.24 -2.73
N LEU A 153 10.00 19.22 -4.06
CA LEU A 153 9.58 20.40 -4.83
C LEU A 153 8.20 20.90 -4.39
N ILE A 154 7.26 19.98 -4.11
CA ILE A 154 5.94 20.32 -3.57
C ILE A 154 6.09 21.04 -2.19
N LEU A 155 6.92 20.52 -1.31
CA LEU A 155 7.19 21.15 -0.01
C LEU A 155 7.79 22.54 -0.17
N ILE A 156 8.74 22.74 -1.10
CA ILE A 156 9.31 24.06 -1.43
C ILE A 156 8.23 25.00 -1.97
N SER A 157 7.39 24.52 -2.89
CA SER A 157 6.28 25.31 -3.43
C SER A 157 5.36 25.80 -2.31
N LEU A 158 4.93 24.91 -1.42
CA LEU A 158 4.06 25.27 -0.30
C LEU A 158 4.78 26.19 0.71
N TYR A 159 6.08 26.03 0.92
CA TYR A 159 6.88 26.98 1.70
C TYR A 159 6.81 28.38 1.11
N LEU A 160 6.98 28.51 -0.20
CA LEU A 160 6.90 29.80 -0.90
C LEU A 160 5.49 30.41 -0.77
N VAL A 161 4.42 29.61 -0.94
CA VAL A 161 3.03 30.06 -0.76
C VAL A 161 2.81 30.64 0.64
N ILE A 162 3.35 29.98 1.67
CA ILE A 162 3.16 30.39 3.08
C ILE A 162 4.00 31.62 3.41
N LYS A 163 5.23 31.72 2.91
CA LYS A 163 6.18 32.78 3.25
C LYS A 163 6.08 34.04 2.40
N LEU A 164 5.83 33.87 1.09
CA LEU A 164 5.80 35.00 0.16
C LEU A 164 4.41 35.63 0.12
N LYS A 165 4.27 36.87 0.57
CA LYS A 165 2.99 37.59 0.54
C LYS A 165 2.61 38.10 -0.86
N ARG A 166 3.59 38.66 -1.62
CA ARG A 166 3.35 39.31 -2.91
C ARG A 166 3.76 38.47 -4.13
N LEU A 167 4.73 37.57 -3.99
CA LEU A 167 5.30 36.80 -5.08
C LEU A 167 4.90 35.32 -5.04
N LYS A 168 3.66 35.05 -4.62
CA LYS A 168 3.14 33.65 -4.53
C LYS A 168 3.19 32.90 -5.87
N VAL A 169 3.18 33.63 -6.98
CA VAL A 169 3.27 33.03 -8.32
C VAL A 169 4.58 32.25 -8.51
N LEU A 170 5.66 32.62 -7.81
CA LEU A 170 6.92 31.88 -7.84
C LEU A 170 6.79 30.45 -7.30
N ALA A 171 5.78 30.16 -6.50
CA ALA A 171 5.51 28.82 -6.00
C ALA A 171 5.08 27.83 -7.11
N ILE A 172 4.66 28.34 -8.26
CA ILE A 172 4.29 27.51 -9.43
C ILE A 172 5.54 26.86 -10.03
N LEU A 173 6.70 27.51 -10.00
CA LEU A 173 7.93 27.00 -10.62
C LEU A 173 8.32 25.60 -10.10
N PRO A 174 8.44 25.35 -8.78
CA PRO A 174 8.73 24.00 -8.30
C PRO A 174 7.64 22.97 -8.68
N LEU A 175 6.35 23.38 -8.74
CA LEU A 175 5.27 22.48 -9.15
C LEU A 175 5.36 22.07 -10.62
N LEU A 176 5.83 22.95 -11.51
CA LEU A 176 6.06 22.60 -12.90
C LEU A 176 7.09 21.48 -13.06
N PHE A 177 8.14 21.47 -12.23
CA PHE A 177 9.13 20.40 -12.20
C PHE A 177 8.66 19.13 -11.50
N ALA A 178 7.67 19.25 -10.59
CA ALA A 178 7.03 18.12 -9.94
C ALA A 178 5.90 17.51 -10.81
N PHE A 179 5.50 18.19 -11.89
CA PHE A 179 4.45 17.74 -12.81
C PHE A 179 4.87 16.45 -13.52
N HIS A 180 3.99 15.48 -13.52
CA HIS A 180 4.16 14.22 -14.20
C HIS A 180 3.00 13.99 -15.16
N SER A 181 3.28 14.12 -16.44
CA SER A 181 2.39 13.60 -17.47
C SER A 181 2.65 12.10 -17.55
N GLN A 182 1.78 11.28 -16.99
CA GLN A 182 1.77 9.86 -17.33
C GLN A 182 1.44 9.76 -18.83
N LYS A 183 2.46 9.80 -19.67
CA LYS A 183 2.35 9.21 -20.99
C LYS A 183 2.19 7.72 -20.69
N GLY A 184 1.02 7.15 -20.97
CA GLY A 184 0.89 5.70 -20.97
C GLY A 184 2.00 5.17 -21.88
N GLU A 185 3.03 4.56 -21.31
CA GLU A 185 3.91 3.74 -22.11
C GLU A 185 2.99 2.65 -22.63
N PHE A 186 2.84 2.63 -23.96
CA PHE A 186 2.28 1.47 -24.63
C PHE A 186 3.27 0.34 -24.38
N ILE A 187 3.05 -0.37 -23.26
CA ILE A 187 3.73 -1.65 -23.04
C ILE A 187 3.13 -2.55 -24.11
N ASP A 188 3.96 -3.00 -25.05
CA ASP A 188 3.55 -4.04 -25.98
C ASP A 188 2.92 -5.17 -25.17
N THR A 189 1.65 -5.40 -25.39
CA THR A 189 0.94 -6.49 -24.72
C THR A 189 1.67 -7.78 -25.02
N PRO A 190 2.07 -8.58 -24.01
CA PRO A 190 2.74 -9.82 -24.25
C PRO A 190 1.88 -10.68 -25.20
N LYS A 191 2.51 -11.28 -26.20
CA LYS A 191 1.81 -12.20 -27.15
C LYS A 191 1.24 -13.43 -26.47
N ALA A 192 1.59 -13.65 -25.20
CA ALA A 192 1.09 -14.75 -24.38
C ALA A 192 -0.37 -14.53 -24.00
N LYS A 193 -1.20 -15.54 -24.20
CA LYS A 193 -2.56 -15.62 -23.69
C LYS A 193 -2.49 -16.08 -22.24
N ILE A 194 -2.68 -15.17 -21.29
CA ILE A 194 -2.51 -15.42 -19.85
C ILE A 194 -3.87 -15.73 -19.22
N TYR A 195 -3.95 -16.84 -18.47
CA TYR A 195 -5.09 -17.19 -17.63
C TYR A 195 -4.75 -16.97 -16.16
N MET A 196 -5.54 -16.14 -15.48
CA MET A 196 -5.37 -15.82 -14.06
C MET A 196 -6.71 -16.14 -13.37
N PRO A 197 -6.88 -17.36 -12.83
CA PRO A 197 -8.11 -17.72 -12.14
C PRO A 197 -8.26 -16.98 -10.83
N GLN A 198 -9.45 -16.47 -10.55
CA GLN A 198 -9.80 -15.98 -9.24
C GLN A 198 -10.41 -17.11 -8.42
N MET A 199 -9.67 -17.59 -7.42
CA MET A 199 -10.10 -18.65 -6.54
C MET A 199 -10.67 -18.08 -5.23
N TYR A 200 -11.92 -18.39 -4.93
CA TYR A 200 -12.58 -17.98 -3.67
C TYR A 200 -12.38 -19.06 -2.60
N ILE A 201 -11.15 -19.22 -2.13
CA ILE A 201 -10.81 -20.21 -1.10
C ILE A 201 -10.55 -19.45 0.20
N ASN A 202 -11.29 -19.80 1.25
CA ASN A 202 -11.10 -19.21 2.55
C ASN A 202 -9.70 -19.52 3.08
N GLN A 203 -9.08 -18.53 3.73
CA GLN A 203 -7.68 -18.64 4.18
C GLN A 203 -7.46 -19.74 5.24
N ASP A 204 -8.45 -19.99 6.10
CA ASP A 204 -8.48 -21.05 7.08
C ASP A 204 -8.45 -22.45 6.46
N LEU A 205 -9.18 -22.65 5.35
CA LEU A 205 -9.21 -23.92 4.63
C LEU A 205 -7.90 -24.26 3.91
N LYS A 206 -7.09 -23.26 3.57
CA LYS A 206 -5.81 -23.50 2.86
C LYS A 206 -4.81 -24.34 3.66
N TRP A 207 -4.90 -24.33 4.97
CA TRP A 207 -4.00 -25.05 5.86
C TRP A 207 -4.61 -26.30 6.48
N ASP A 208 -5.88 -26.59 6.18
CA ASP A 208 -6.55 -27.79 6.64
C ASP A 208 -6.06 -29.01 5.83
N LYS A 209 -5.53 -29.99 6.54
CA LYS A 209 -5.00 -31.22 5.94
C LYS A 209 -6.06 -32.03 5.19
N GLU A 210 -7.31 -32.01 5.68
CA GLU A 210 -8.43 -32.72 5.04
C GLU A 210 -8.84 -32.02 3.73
N TYR A 211 -8.67 -30.70 3.64
CA TYR A 211 -9.02 -29.89 2.48
C TYR A 211 -7.91 -29.84 1.42
N LEU A 212 -6.66 -30.21 1.76
CA LEU A 212 -5.50 -30.14 0.84
C LEU A 212 -5.73 -30.86 -0.49
N LYS A 213 -6.39 -32.02 -0.45
CA LYS A 213 -6.68 -32.78 -1.68
C LYS A 213 -7.63 -32.00 -2.58
N THR A 214 -8.73 -31.50 -2.03
CA THR A 214 -9.72 -30.70 -2.75
C THR A 214 -9.10 -29.42 -3.32
N LEU A 215 -8.22 -28.77 -2.58
CA LEU A 215 -7.49 -27.60 -3.02
C LEU A 215 -6.58 -27.91 -4.22
N ASN A 216 -5.82 -29.00 -4.15
CA ASN A 216 -4.96 -29.43 -5.26
C ASN A 216 -5.77 -29.79 -6.50
N ASP A 217 -6.88 -30.53 -6.32
CA ASP A 217 -7.76 -30.92 -7.43
C ASP A 217 -8.36 -29.68 -8.12
N GLU A 218 -8.76 -28.66 -7.37
CA GLU A 218 -9.26 -27.41 -7.95
C GLU A 218 -8.15 -26.63 -8.67
N ASN A 219 -6.93 -26.56 -8.13
CA ASN A 219 -5.79 -25.94 -8.82
C ASN A 219 -5.48 -26.64 -10.15
N PHE A 220 -5.44 -27.98 -10.17
CA PHE A 220 -5.24 -28.73 -11.41
C PHE A 220 -6.38 -28.51 -12.40
N LYS A 221 -7.63 -28.46 -11.94
CA LYS A 221 -8.78 -28.13 -12.79
C LYS A 221 -8.60 -26.77 -13.46
N GLN A 222 -8.13 -25.73 -12.74
CA GLN A 222 -7.86 -24.42 -13.34
C GLN A 222 -6.77 -24.51 -14.42
N ILE A 223 -5.74 -25.34 -14.22
CA ILE A 223 -4.71 -25.56 -15.24
C ILE A 223 -5.29 -26.26 -16.48
N PHE A 224 -6.11 -27.30 -16.30
CA PHE A 224 -6.77 -27.99 -17.40
C PHE A 224 -7.73 -27.08 -18.16
N ASP A 225 -8.53 -26.28 -17.45
CA ASP A 225 -9.42 -25.27 -18.04
C ASP A 225 -8.65 -24.25 -18.90
N ALA A 226 -7.47 -23.86 -18.45
CA ALA A 226 -6.61 -22.95 -19.20
C ALA A 226 -6.08 -23.60 -20.49
N ILE A 227 -5.67 -24.87 -20.43
CA ILE A 227 -5.21 -25.63 -21.59
C ILE A 227 -6.36 -25.78 -22.61
N ASP A 228 -7.54 -26.19 -22.16
CA ASP A 228 -8.71 -26.41 -23.02
C ASP A 228 -9.18 -25.14 -23.70
N LYS A 229 -9.03 -23.99 -23.04
CA LYS A 229 -9.34 -22.67 -23.60
C LYS A 229 -8.23 -22.08 -24.48
N GLY A 230 -7.11 -22.79 -24.66
CA GLY A 230 -6.00 -22.39 -25.53
C GLY A 230 -5.18 -21.22 -25.00
N TYR A 231 -5.05 -21.08 -23.68
CA TYR A 231 -4.09 -20.18 -23.05
C TYR A 231 -2.68 -20.75 -23.13
N THR A 232 -1.68 -19.87 -23.11
CA THR A 232 -0.26 -20.25 -23.19
C THR A 232 0.45 -20.17 -21.85
N LEU A 233 -0.13 -19.44 -20.90
CA LEU A 233 0.38 -19.27 -19.55
C LEU A 233 -0.78 -19.28 -18.56
N VAL A 234 -0.65 -20.03 -17.48
CA VAL A 234 -1.53 -19.94 -16.31
C VAL A 234 -0.75 -19.40 -15.10
N VAL A 235 -1.35 -18.44 -14.41
CA VAL A 235 -0.79 -17.85 -13.19
C VAL A 235 -1.76 -18.13 -12.04
N LEU A 236 -1.40 -19.08 -11.19
CA LEU A 236 -2.16 -19.42 -9.99
C LEU A 236 -1.78 -18.44 -8.83
N PRO A 237 -2.68 -18.24 -7.86
CA PRO A 237 -2.44 -17.30 -6.77
C PRO A 237 -1.30 -17.72 -5.83
N GLU A 238 -0.92 -16.80 -4.94
CA GLU A 238 0.00 -17.09 -3.84
C GLU A 238 -0.52 -18.25 -2.98
N THR A 239 0.38 -19.17 -2.65
CA THR A 239 0.05 -20.35 -1.84
C THR A 239 -1.10 -21.18 -2.46
N ALA A 240 -1.15 -21.28 -3.79
CA ALA A 240 -2.11 -22.15 -4.46
C ALA A 240 -1.92 -23.60 -4.00
N PHE A 241 -0.68 -24.04 -3.89
CA PHE A 241 -0.33 -25.31 -3.26
C PHE A 241 0.20 -25.05 -1.85
N SER A 242 -0.59 -25.39 -0.83
CA SER A 242 -0.26 -25.17 0.60
C SER A 242 0.71 -26.26 1.11
N VAL A 243 1.66 -26.68 0.29
CA VAL A 243 2.68 -27.69 0.58
C VAL A 243 4.04 -27.23 0.07
N ALA A 244 5.10 -27.80 0.63
CA ALA A 244 6.45 -27.59 0.12
C ALA A 244 6.67 -28.43 -1.15
N LEU A 245 6.45 -27.86 -2.35
CA LEU A 245 6.50 -28.61 -3.60
C LEU A 245 7.81 -29.37 -3.83
N ASN A 246 8.93 -28.84 -3.33
CA ASN A 246 10.22 -29.53 -3.41
C ASN A 246 10.32 -30.78 -2.52
N LYS A 247 9.37 -31.00 -1.62
CA LYS A 247 9.25 -32.20 -0.76
C LYS A 247 8.10 -33.13 -1.20
N TYR A 248 7.35 -32.73 -2.23
CA TYR A 248 6.24 -33.53 -2.79
C TYR A 248 6.48 -33.87 -4.28
N PRO A 249 7.33 -34.90 -4.57
CA PRO A 249 7.71 -35.21 -5.95
C PRO A 249 6.54 -35.53 -6.87
N SER A 250 5.48 -36.15 -6.35
CA SER A 250 4.29 -36.47 -7.15
C SER A 250 3.61 -35.22 -7.72
N LEU A 251 3.37 -34.21 -6.89
CA LEU A 251 2.76 -32.94 -7.34
C LEU A 251 3.69 -32.18 -8.27
N ASN A 252 4.97 -32.14 -7.92
CA ASN A 252 5.98 -31.44 -8.73
C ASN A 252 6.11 -32.06 -10.13
N ASN A 253 6.11 -33.39 -10.23
CA ASN A 253 6.17 -34.12 -11.51
C ASN A 253 4.91 -33.89 -12.36
N MET A 254 3.72 -33.85 -11.74
CA MET A 254 2.48 -33.53 -12.46
C MET A 254 2.54 -32.09 -13.06
N LEU A 255 3.04 -31.12 -12.32
CA LEU A 255 3.21 -29.75 -12.84
C LEU A 255 4.24 -29.70 -13.96
N LEU A 256 5.34 -30.44 -13.85
CA LEU A 256 6.34 -30.62 -14.92
C LEU A 256 5.75 -31.27 -16.19
N GLU A 257 4.93 -32.28 -16.05
CA GLU A 257 4.26 -32.91 -17.20
C GLU A 257 3.29 -31.94 -17.90
N LEU A 258 2.49 -31.18 -17.10
CA LEU A 258 1.56 -30.18 -17.62
C LEU A 258 2.27 -29.02 -18.30
N SER A 259 3.49 -28.70 -17.86
CA SER A 259 4.28 -27.61 -18.48
C SER A 259 4.69 -27.88 -19.93
N ASN A 260 4.57 -29.10 -20.39
CA ASN A 260 4.71 -29.41 -21.84
C ASN A 260 3.57 -28.86 -22.70
N LYS A 261 2.43 -28.49 -22.06
CA LYS A 261 1.23 -28.00 -22.75
C LYS A 261 0.99 -26.53 -22.51
N ILE A 262 1.34 -26.03 -21.32
CA ILE A 262 1.10 -24.64 -20.90
C ILE A 262 2.16 -24.23 -19.89
N ASP A 263 2.69 -23.01 -19.98
CA ASP A 263 3.56 -22.46 -18.95
C ASP A 263 2.76 -22.24 -17.65
N ILE A 264 3.35 -22.57 -16.49
CA ILE A 264 2.66 -22.49 -15.20
C ILE A 264 3.49 -21.66 -14.24
N VAL A 265 2.89 -20.60 -13.67
CA VAL A 265 3.40 -19.86 -12.51
C VAL A 265 2.49 -20.18 -11.33
N THR A 266 3.08 -20.58 -10.21
CA THR A 266 2.30 -20.89 -8.99
C THR A 266 3.05 -20.55 -7.73
N GLY A 267 2.31 -20.11 -6.70
CA GLY A 267 2.84 -19.94 -5.35
C GLY A 267 2.75 -21.23 -4.55
N ALA A 268 3.81 -21.58 -3.83
CA ALA A 268 3.85 -22.71 -2.90
C ALA A 268 4.97 -22.52 -1.86
N LEU A 269 5.05 -23.43 -0.88
CA LEU A 269 6.16 -23.44 0.06
C LEU A 269 7.40 -24.10 -0.55
N TYR A 270 8.57 -23.65 -0.10
CA TYR A 270 9.87 -24.25 -0.38
C TYR A 270 10.61 -24.48 0.94
N VAL A 271 11.16 -25.68 1.13
CA VAL A 271 11.88 -26.05 2.36
C VAL A 271 13.34 -26.33 2.04
N GLU A 272 14.24 -25.58 2.65
CA GLU A 272 15.69 -25.72 2.57
C GLU A 272 16.31 -25.46 3.95
N ASP A 273 17.28 -26.29 4.34
CA ASP A 273 18.00 -26.19 5.62
C ASP A 273 17.10 -25.99 6.86
N ASN A 274 16.01 -26.73 6.94
CA ASN A 274 14.96 -26.62 7.97
C ASN A 274 14.27 -25.25 8.04
N GLN A 275 14.42 -24.40 7.02
CA GLN A 275 13.68 -23.17 6.87
C GLN A 275 12.59 -23.32 5.84
N ILE A 276 11.47 -22.62 6.08
CA ILE A 276 10.30 -22.61 5.20
C ILE A 276 10.22 -21.25 4.53
N PHE A 277 10.20 -21.24 3.22
CA PHE A 277 10.07 -20.03 2.41
C PHE A 277 8.76 -20.06 1.63
N ASN A 278 8.15 -18.89 1.46
CA ASN A 278 7.11 -18.70 0.47
C ASN A 278 7.78 -18.47 -0.87
N ALA A 279 7.50 -19.31 -1.85
CA ALA A 279 8.20 -19.34 -3.13
C ALA A 279 7.22 -19.25 -4.31
N SER A 280 7.70 -18.67 -5.38
CA SER A 280 7.04 -18.72 -6.69
C SER A 280 7.78 -19.75 -7.56
N TYR A 281 7.03 -20.69 -8.12
CA TYR A 281 7.53 -21.71 -9.03
C TYR A 281 7.12 -21.36 -10.44
N PHE A 282 8.06 -21.55 -11.37
CA PHE A 282 7.81 -21.42 -12.79
C PHE A 282 8.12 -22.73 -13.48
N TYR A 283 7.12 -23.31 -14.14
CA TYR A 283 7.23 -24.53 -14.95
C TYR A 283 7.01 -24.15 -16.40
N SER A 284 7.95 -24.47 -17.25
CA SER A 284 7.88 -24.25 -18.70
C SER A 284 8.48 -25.45 -19.43
N LYS A 285 8.05 -25.65 -20.66
CA LYS A 285 8.63 -26.64 -21.52
C LYS A 285 10.14 -26.42 -21.67
N ILE A 286 10.94 -27.39 -21.25
CA ILE A 286 12.37 -27.37 -21.49
C ILE A 286 12.57 -27.50 -23.01
N VAL A 287 12.83 -26.41 -23.69
CA VAL A 287 13.34 -26.46 -25.06
C VAL A 287 14.81 -26.86 -24.92
N SER A 288 15.13 -28.10 -25.19
CA SER A 288 16.52 -28.51 -25.39
C SER A 288 17.04 -27.72 -26.60
N LEU A 289 17.90 -26.76 -26.33
CA LEU A 289 18.70 -26.07 -27.34
C LEU A 289 19.71 -27.06 -27.96
#